data_bb72be80a6d8ae7d36beb318326b2afa
#
_entry.id   bb72be80a6d8ae7d36beb318326b2afa
#
_cell.length_a   1.000
_cell.length_b   1.000
_cell.length_c   1.000
_cell.angle_alpha   90.00
_cell.angle_beta   90.00
_cell.angle_gamma   90.00
#
_symmetry.space_group_name_H-M   'P 1'
#
loop_
_entity.id
_entity.type
_entity.pdbx_description
1 polymer ?
#
loop_
_entity_poly.entity_id
_entity_poly.type
_entity_poly.pdbx_seq_one_letter_code
_entity_poly.pdbx_strand_id
1 'polypeptide(L)'
;MTEYELCLREAEKTDAADLIAFLNQVGSESDYMTLDEAGILMNQEEMASFIEHQAASSNQLYLLALLNGEIAGLVSITADFHERIRHIGQVFVVVKKAFWNQGLGRILLEEALTWAESSHVIRRLELSVQVRNERAVHLYKDLGFEL
;
A
#
# COMPACT_ATOMS: atom_id res chain seq x y z
N MET A 1 17.20 -15.36 -17.80
CA MET A 1 15.93 -14.87 -17.27
C MET A 1 15.90 -15.08 -15.78
N THR A 2 15.54 -14.04 -15.05
CA THR A 2 15.43 -14.14 -13.59
C THR A 2 14.00 -14.45 -13.21
N GLU A 3 13.79 -15.51 -12.46
CA GLU A 3 12.48 -15.86 -11.94
C GLU A 3 12.36 -15.35 -10.50
N TYR A 4 11.19 -14.80 -10.16
CA TYR A 4 10.88 -14.36 -8.80
C TYR A 4 9.67 -15.12 -8.27
N GLU A 5 9.78 -15.54 -7.05
CA GLU A 5 8.64 -16.08 -6.32
C GLU A 5 7.90 -14.92 -5.66
N LEU A 6 6.68 -14.65 -6.14
CA LEU A 6 5.84 -13.56 -5.62
C LEU A 6 4.91 -14.08 -4.54
N CYS A 7 4.93 -13.43 -3.39
CA CYS A 7 4.00 -13.70 -2.29
C CYS A 7 3.31 -12.39 -1.89
N LEU A 8 1.99 -12.44 -1.80
CA LEU A 8 1.20 -11.32 -1.28
C LEU A 8 0.65 -11.74 0.09
N ARG A 9 0.92 -10.95 1.11
CA ARG A 9 0.38 -11.21 2.45
C ARG A 9 0.24 -9.93 3.24
N GLU A 10 -0.61 -9.95 4.25
CA GLU A 10 -0.72 -8.83 5.16
C GLU A 10 0.56 -8.69 5.99
N ALA A 11 0.90 -7.44 6.32
CA ALA A 11 2.06 -7.17 7.15
C ALA A 11 1.85 -7.71 8.57
N GLU A 12 2.93 -8.22 9.16
CA GLU A 12 2.97 -8.71 10.53
C GLU A 12 3.92 -7.83 11.34
N LYS A 13 3.75 -7.81 12.66
CA LYS A 13 4.58 -6.98 13.52
C LYS A 13 6.09 -7.27 13.38
N THR A 14 6.43 -8.51 13.02
CA THR A 14 7.82 -8.91 12.78
C THR A 14 8.42 -8.28 11.51
N ASP A 15 7.58 -7.70 10.65
CA ASP A 15 8.02 -7.02 9.45
C ASP A 15 8.45 -5.56 9.71
N ALA A 16 8.30 -5.07 10.94
CA ALA A 16 8.47 -3.64 11.24
C ALA A 16 9.81 -3.06 10.78
N ALA A 17 10.91 -3.73 11.10
CA ALA A 17 12.25 -3.24 10.73
C ALA A 17 12.43 -3.20 9.22
N ASP A 18 12.05 -4.29 8.53
CA ASP A 18 12.17 -4.40 7.07
C ASP A 18 11.26 -3.40 6.37
N LEU A 19 10.07 -3.17 6.92
CA LEU A 19 9.12 -2.23 6.35
C LEU A 19 9.61 -0.78 6.47
N ILE A 20 10.22 -0.41 7.61
CA ILE A 20 10.82 0.90 7.78
C ILE A 20 11.94 1.10 6.76
N ALA A 21 12.81 0.12 6.59
CA ALA A 21 13.89 0.17 5.61
C ALA A 21 13.33 0.32 4.18
N PHE A 22 12.28 -0.43 3.86
CA PHE A 22 11.60 -0.35 2.56
C PHE A 22 11.04 1.06 2.32
N LEU A 23 10.31 1.61 3.29
CA LEU A 23 9.69 2.93 3.16
C LEU A 23 10.74 4.04 3.01
N ASN A 24 11.86 3.93 3.74
CA ASN A 24 12.96 4.88 3.59
C ASN A 24 13.57 4.80 2.19
N GLN A 25 13.73 3.60 1.65
CA GLN A 25 14.28 3.42 0.31
C GLN A 25 13.35 4.00 -0.76
N VAL A 26 12.08 3.64 -0.74
CA VAL A 26 11.13 4.13 -1.76
C VAL A 26 10.89 5.63 -1.63
N GLY A 27 10.96 6.17 -0.42
CA GLY A 27 10.88 7.62 -0.21
C GLY A 27 12.00 8.39 -0.90
N SER A 28 13.18 7.79 -1.01
CA SER A 28 14.32 8.38 -1.71
C SER A 28 14.26 8.16 -3.22
N GLU A 29 13.45 7.22 -3.69
CA GLU A 29 13.36 6.84 -5.11
C GLU A 29 12.33 7.64 -5.90
N SER A 30 11.42 8.36 -5.24
CA SER A 30 10.31 9.01 -5.91
C SER A 30 10.06 10.41 -5.36
N ASP A 31 9.87 11.38 -6.28
CA ASP A 31 9.46 12.75 -5.96
C ASP A 31 7.95 12.84 -5.70
N TYR A 32 7.21 11.77 -5.92
CA TYR A 32 5.75 11.76 -5.84
C TYR A 32 5.23 11.37 -4.46
N MET A 33 6.10 10.93 -3.55
CA MET A 33 5.72 10.42 -2.26
C MET A 33 6.15 11.37 -1.15
N THR A 34 5.27 11.60 -0.17
CA THR A 34 5.62 12.37 1.02
C THR A 34 6.05 11.44 2.14
N LEU A 35 6.93 11.92 3.03
CA LEU A 35 7.42 11.16 4.16
C LEU A 35 6.29 10.78 5.13
N ASP A 36 5.33 11.69 5.31
CA ASP A 36 4.19 11.46 6.22
C ASP A 36 3.33 10.29 5.75
N GLU A 37 3.11 10.18 4.43
CA GLU A 37 2.35 9.09 3.85
C GLU A 37 3.09 7.76 4.00
N ALA A 38 4.40 7.79 3.94
CA ALA A 38 5.23 6.59 4.05
C ALA A 38 5.37 6.10 5.49
N GLY A 39 5.13 6.94 6.48
CA GLY A 39 5.26 6.57 7.89
C GLY A 39 6.70 6.30 8.33
N ILE A 40 7.68 6.80 7.60
CA ILE A 40 9.10 6.50 7.85
C ILE A 40 9.69 7.21 9.07
N LEU A 41 8.91 8.05 9.73
CA LEU A 41 9.33 8.70 10.98
C LEU A 41 9.11 7.82 12.21
N MET A 42 8.51 6.66 12.03
CA MET A 42 8.27 5.71 13.12
C MET A 42 9.53 4.92 13.45
N ASN A 43 9.73 4.63 14.75
CA ASN A 43 10.73 3.66 15.15
C ASN A 43 10.15 2.23 15.01
N GLN A 44 10.96 1.21 15.27
CA GLN A 44 10.54 -0.18 15.09
C GLN A 44 9.35 -0.56 15.99
N GLU A 45 9.33 -0.12 17.24
CA GLU A 45 8.23 -0.41 18.17
C GLU A 45 6.93 0.25 17.73
N GLU A 46 7.01 1.51 17.31
CA GLU A 46 5.85 2.25 16.80
C GLU A 46 5.29 1.60 15.53
N MET A 47 6.17 1.17 14.63
CA MET A 47 5.75 0.49 13.40
C MET A 47 5.10 -0.85 13.71
N ALA A 48 5.65 -1.62 14.64
CA ALA A 48 5.07 -2.90 15.04
C ALA A 48 3.66 -2.71 15.62
N SER A 49 3.47 -1.71 16.48
CA SER A 49 2.16 -1.37 17.05
C SER A 49 1.18 -0.91 15.98
N PHE A 50 1.65 -0.11 15.03
CA PHE A 50 0.84 0.34 13.89
C PHE A 50 0.35 -0.85 13.07
N ILE A 51 1.23 -1.78 12.75
CA ILE A 51 0.87 -2.98 11.97
C ILE A 51 -0.16 -3.83 12.70
N GLU A 52 0.02 -4.05 14.00
CA GLU A 52 -0.96 -4.81 14.81
C GLU A 52 -2.34 -4.13 14.80
N HIS A 53 -2.35 -2.81 14.95
CA HIS A 53 -3.60 -2.04 14.93
C HIS A 53 -4.29 -2.15 13.57
N GLN A 54 -3.55 -2.06 12.49
CA GLN A 54 -4.08 -2.22 11.13
C GLN A 54 -4.70 -3.60 10.94
N ALA A 55 -4.01 -4.65 11.38
CA ALA A 55 -4.48 -6.02 11.24
C ALA A 55 -5.76 -6.30 12.04
N ALA A 56 -5.94 -5.61 13.15
CA ALA A 56 -7.11 -5.76 14.01
C ALA A 56 -8.33 -4.98 13.51
N SER A 57 -8.15 -4.06 12.57
CA SER A 57 -9.23 -3.19 12.08
C SER A 57 -9.95 -3.82 10.89
N SER A 58 -11.28 -3.81 10.91
CA SER A 58 -12.10 -4.39 9.84
C SER A 58 -12.13 -3.56 8.56
N ASN A 59 -11.75 -2.30 8.63
CA ASN A 59 -11.80 -1.37 7.51
C ASN A 59 -10.42 -0.87 7.07
N GLN A 60 -9.37 -1.60 7.42
CA GLN A 60 -8.01 -1.22 7.06
C GLN A 60 -7.24 -2.42 6.53
N LEU A 61 -6.33 -2.16 5.60
CA LEU A 61 -5.50 -3.18 4.97
C LEU A 61 -4.07 -2.68 4.88
N TYR A 62 -3.11 -3.55 5.13
CA TYR A 62 -1.69 -3.26 4.93
C TYR A 62 -1.06 -4.50 4.31
N LEU A 63 -0.99 -4.52 2.97
CA LEU A 63 -0.63 -5.70 2.19
C LEU A 63 0.75 -5.53 1.57
N LEU A 64 1.61 -6.51 1.78
CA LEU A 64 2.98 -6.52 1.25
C LEU A 64 3.07 -7.43 0.03
N ALA A 65 3.87 -7.02 -0.94
CA ALA A 65 4.33 -7.88 -2.02
C ALA A 65 5.79 -8.24 -1.77
N LEU A 66 6.05 -9.52 -1.61
CA LEU A 66 7.40 -10.02 -1.38
C LEU A 66 7.88 -10.76 -2.63
N LEU A 67 9.07 -10.41 -3.08
CA LEU A 67 9.75 -11.11 -4.17
C LEU A 67 10.94 -11.81 -3.56
N ASN A 68 10.95 -13.13 -3.60
CA ASN A 68 11.99 -13.96 -2.97
C ASN A 68 12.21 -13.61 -1.49
N GLY A 69 11.12 -13.29 -0.78
CA GLY A 69 11.17 -12.96 0.65
C GLY A 69 11.51 -11.51 0.97
N GLU A 70 11.81 -10.68 -0.03
CA GLU A 70 12.14 -9.27 0.16
C GLU A 70 10.93 -8.40 -0.17
N ILE A 71 10.67 -7.39 0.66
CA ILE A 71 9.55 -6.46 0.41
C ILE A 71 9.85 -5.64 -0.86
N ALA A 72 9.03 -5.83 -1.88
CA ALA A 72 9.15 -5.15 -3.16
C ALA A 72 8.08 -4.08 -3.35
N GLY A 73 6.95 -4.21 -2.67
CA GLY A 73 5.84 -3.28 -2.80
C GLY A 73 4.89 -3.36 -1.63
N LEU A 74 4.03 -2.35 -1.54
CA LEU A 74 3.04 -2.21 -0.48
C LEU A 74 1.80 -1.55 -1.06
N VAL A 75 0.63 -2.04 -0.67
CA VAL A 75 -0.61 -1.31 -0.84
C VAL A 75 -1.31 -1.25 0.51
N SER A 76 -1.83 -0.09 0.85
CA SER A 76 -2.60 0.05 2.08
C SER A 76 -3.94 0.72 1.81
N ILE A 77 -4.92 0.37 2.63
CA ILE A 77 -6.19 1.07 2.70
C ILE A 77 -6.33 1.49 4.15
N THR A 78 -6.44 2.80 4.39
CA THR A 78 -6.65 3.33 5.71
C THR A 78 -8.00 4.04 5.75
N ALA A 79 -8.77 3.78 6.79
CA ALA A 79 -10.09 4.37 6.95
C ALA A 79 -10.28 4.81 8.39
N ASP A 80 -11.14 5.80 8.58
CA ASP A 80 -11.46 6.32 9.91
C ASP A 80 -12.41 5.34 10.62
N PHE A 81 -12.40 5.36 11.95
CA PHE A 81 -13.32 4.56 12.75
C PHE A 81 -14.67 5.25 13.00
N HIS A 82 -14.82 6.54 12.66
CA HIS A 82 -16.06 7.28 12.80
C HIS A 82 -17.12 6.74 11.84
N GLU A 83 -18.31 6.45 12.34
CA GLU A 83 -19.39 5.82 11.54
C GLU A 83 -19.68 6.49 10.21
N ARG A 84 -19.63 7.82 10.16
CA ARG A 84 -19.96 8.57 8.94
C ARG A 84 -18.97 8.35 7.80
N ILE A 85 -17.71 8.05 8.13
CA ILE A 85 -16.64 7.99 7.13
C ILE A 85 -15.84 6.67 7.17
N ARG A 86 -16.24 5.73 8.02
CA ARG A 86 -15.53 4.45 8.12
C ARG A 86 -15.62 3.60 6.85
N HIS A 87 -16.52 3.94 5.95
CA HIS A 87 -16.71 3.27 4.66
C HIS A 87 -15.84 3.84 3.55
N ILE A 88 -15.09 4.91 3.84
CA ILE A 88 -14.21 5.57 2.86
C ILE A 88 -12.78 5.19 3.17
N GLY A 89 -12.14 4.47 2.25
CA GLY A 89 -10.75 4.05 2.39
C GLY A 89 -9.82 4.90 1.55
N GLN A 90 -8.71 5.33 2.14
CA GLN A 90 -7.64 6.03 1.43
C GLN A 90 -6.63 5.00 0.97
N VAL A 91 -6.35 4.97 -0.32
CA VAL A 91 -5.43 4.00 -0.92
C VAL A 91 -4.04 4.61 -1.07
N PHE A 92 -3.03 3.85 -0.67
CA PHE A 92 -1.64 4.18 -0.89
C PHE A 92 -0.95 2.96 -1.48
N VAL A 93 -0.24 3.13 -2.59
CA VAL A 93 0.50 2.05 -3.23
C VAL A 93 1.89 2.54 -3.59
N VAL A 94 2.89 1.71 -3.34
CA VAL A 94 4.27 2.03 -3.68
C VAL A 94 5.03 0.76 -4.02
N VAL A 95 5.94 0.85 -4.99
CA VAL A 95 6.78 -0.25 -5.45
C VAL A 95 8.23 0.25 -5.53
N LYS A 96 9.18 -0.59 -5.14
CA LYS A 96 10.61 -0.28 -5.31
C LYS A 96 10.91 0.01 -6.78
N LYS A 97 11.75 1.00 -7.01
CA LYS A 97 12.14 1.42 -8.37
C LYS A 97 12.66 0.24 -9.22
N ALA A 98 13.41 -0.66 -8.60
CA ALA A 98 13.97 -1.83 -9.29
C ALA A 98 12.88 -2.72 -9.93
N PHE A 99 11.65 -2.63 -9.44
CA PHE A 99 10.54 -3.48 -9.91
C PHE A 99 9.44 -2.68 -10.62
N TRP A 100 9.71 -1.42 -10.99
CA TRP A 100 8.78 -0.62 -11.76
C TRP A 100 8.57 -1.24 -13.16
N ASN A 101 7.42 -0.98 -13.76
CA ASN A 101 7.06 -1.43 -15.11
C ASN A 101 6.92 -2.94 -15.27
N GLN A 102 6.72 -3.66 -14.18
CA GLN A 102 6.55 -5.12 -14.20
C GLN A 102 5.15 -5.56 -13.76
N GLY A 103 4.24 -4.60 -13.61
CA GLY A 103 2.85 -4.89 -13.25
C GLY A 103 2.60 -5.11 -11.78
N LEU A 104 3.60 -4.93 -10.90
CA LEU A 104 3.44 -5.19 -9.47
C LEU A 104 2.45 -4.24 -8.81
N GLY A 105 2.49 -2.96 -9.18
CA GLY A 105 1.53 -1.97 -8.67
C GLY A 105 0.09 -2.32 -9.03
N ARG A 106 -0.13 -2.81 -10.24
CA ARG A 106 -1.45 -3.26 -10.69
C ARG A 106 -1.93 -4.45 -9.88
N ILE A 107 -1.06 -5.44 -9.67
CA ILE A 107 -1.38 -6.63 -8.88
C ILE A 107 -1.79 -6.23 -7.45
N LEU A 108 -1.02 -5.35 -6.82
CA LEU A 108 -1.32 -4.86 -5.48
C LEU A 108 -2.67 -4.14 -5.43
N LEU A 109 -2.94 -3.26 -6.39
CA LEU A 109 -4.19 -2.52 -6.44
C LEU A 109 -5.39 -3.43 -6.68
N GLU A 110 -5.26 -4.41 -7.56
CA GLU A 110 -6.33 -5.37 -7.83
C GLU A 110 -6.67 -6.19 -6.58
N GLU A 111 -5.66 -6.60 -5.82
CA GLU A 111 -5.86 -7.30 -4.55
C GLU A 111 -6.55 -6.39 -3.52
N ALA A 112 -6.15 -5.12 -3.46
CA ALA A 112 -6.78 -4.16 -2.55
C ALA A 112 -8.25 -3.94 -2.90
N LEU A 113 -8.59 -3.84 -4.19
CA LEU A 113 -9.96 -3.69 -4.64
C LEU A 113 -10.80 -4.93 -4.26
N THR A 114 -10.25 -6.11 -4.46
CA THR A 114 -10.90 -7.36 -4.09
C THR A 114 -11.14 -7.42 -2.58
N TRP A 115 -10.15 -7.03 -1.79
CA TRP A 115 -10.28 -6.99 -0.33
C TRP A 115 -11.39 -6.02 0.08
N ALA A 116 -11.44 -4.84 -0.53
CA ALA A 116 -12.45 -3.83 -0.21
C ALA A 116 -13.86 -4.35 -0.49
N GLU A 117 -14.06 -5.02 -1.62
CA GLU A 117 -15.34 -5.62 -1.96
C GLU A 117 -15.75 -6.70 -0.93
N SER A 118 -14.79 -7.49 -0.47
CA SER A 118 -15.02 -8.57 0.48
C SER A 118 -15.22 -8.07 1.91
N SER A 119 -14.77 -6.86 2.22
CA SER A 119 -14.81 -6.32 3.58
C SER A 119 -16.21 -6.04 4.11
N HIS A 120 -17.15 -5.78 3.20
CA HIS A 120 -18.51 -5.34 3.51
C HIS A 120 -18.60 -4.03 4.30
N VAL A 121 -17.47 -3.36 4.51
CA VAL A 121 -17.36 -2.10 5.24
C VAL A 121 -16.98 -0.96 4.29
N ILE A 122 -15.95 -1.20 3.48
CA ILE A 122 -15.45 -0.19 2.54
C ILE A 122 -16.36 -0.13 1.33
N ARG A 123 -16.91 1.05 1.06
CA ARG A 123 -17.81 1.29 -0.08
C ARG A 123 -17.24 2.27 -1.08
N ARG A 124 -16.21 3.02 -0.67
CA ARG A 124 -15.57 4.02 -1.51
C ARG A 124 -14.09 4.01 -1.25
N LEU A 125 -13.30 3.99 -2.32
CA LEU A 125 -11.85 4.12 -2.24
C LEU A 125 -11.44 5.44 -2.88
N GLU A 126 -10.59 6.18 -2.19
CA GLU A 126 -10.03 7.43 -2.66
C GLU A 126 -8.53 7.34 -2.67
N LEU A 127 -7.90 8.00 -3.61
CA LEU A 127 -6.45 8.15 -3.64
C LEU A 127 -6.09 9.53 -4.15
N SER A 128 -4.89 9.98 -3.76
CA SER A 128 -4.33 11.23 -4.27
C SER A 128 -3.12 10.89 -5.11
N VAL A 129 -3.01 11.54 -6.26
CA VAL A 129 -1.88 11.35 -7.16
C VAL A 129 -1.53 12.68 -7.81
N GLN A 130 -0.24 12.95 -7.99
CA GLN A 130 0.18 14.13 -8.72
C GLN A 130 -0.11 13.94 -10.19
N VAL A 131 -0.76 14.93 -10.81
CA VAL A 131 -1.17 14.87 -12.23
C VAL A 131 0.02 14.61 -13.15
N ARG A 132 1.21 15.14 -12.81
CA ARG A 132 2.42 14.90 -13.58
C ARG A 132 2.89 13.45 -13.58
N ASN A 133 2.38 12.63 -12.67
CA ASN A 133 2.68 11.21 -12.65
C ASN A 133 1.72 10.47 -13.58
N GLU A 134 1.93 10.64 -14.87
CA GLU A 134 1.04 10.15 -15.93
C GLU A 134 0.82 8.64 -15.89
N ARG A 135 1.85 7.88 -15.54
CA ARG A 135 1.77 6.43 -15.45
C ARG A 135 0.79 5.98 -14.36
N ALA A 136 0.90 6.60 -13.19
CA ALA A 136 0.02 6.28 -12.07
C ALA A 136 -1.43 6.69 -12.39
N VAL A 137 -1.63 7.88 -12.95
CA VAL A 137 -2.95 8.35 -13.36
C VAL A 137 -3.59 7.35 -14.33
N HIS A 138 -2.82 6.91 -15.34
CA HIS A 138 -3.31 5.95 -16.32
C HIS A 138 -3.70 4.61 -15.67
N LEU A 139 -2.86 4.11 -14.78
CA LEU A 139 -3.12 2.86 -14.05
C LEU A 139 -4.42 2.95 -13.23
N TYR A 140 -4.60 4.05 -12.50
CA TYR A 140 -5.78 4.24 -11.67
C TYR A 140 -7.05 4.34 -12.51
N LYS A 141 -7.00 5.04 -13.63
CA LYS A 141 -8.14 5.11 -14.55
C LYS A 141 -8.49 3.75 -15.13
N ASP A 142 -7.49 2.96 -15.50
CA ASP A 142 -7.70 1.60 -16.01
C ASP A 142 -8.41 0.72 -15.00
N LEU A 143 -8.18 0.94 -13.71
CA LEU A 143 -8.80 0.16 -12.64
C LEU A 143 -10.15 0.73 -12.18
N GLY A 144 -10.63 1.78 -12.83
CA GLY A 144 -11.97 2.30 -12.59
C GLY A 144 -12.05 3.54 -11.71
N PHE A 145 -10.92 4.11 -11.31
CA PHE A 145 -10.92 5.37 -10.55
C PHE A 145 -11.28 6.54 -11.45
N GLU A 146 -12.10 7.43 -10.93
CA GLU A 146 -12.54 8.65 -11.62
C GLU A 146 -11.94 9.87 -10.95
N LEU A 147 -11.68 10.92 -11.76
CA LEU A 147 -11.22 12.20 -11.24
C LEU A 147 -12.34 12.98 -10.58
#